data_61a553a12033538ad8de932eab1e6342
#
_entry.id   61a553a12033538ad8de932eab1e6342
#
_cell.length_a   1.000
_cell.length_b   1.000
_cell.length_c   1.000
_cell.angle_alpha   90.00
_cell.angle_beta   90.00
_cell.angle_gamma   90.00
#
_symmetry.space_group_name_H-M   'P 1'
#
loop_
_entity.id
_entity.type
_entity.pdbx_description
1 polymer ?
#
loop_
_entity_poly.entity_id
_entity_poly.type
_entity_poly.pdbx_seq_one_letter_code
_entity_poly.pdbx_strand_id
1 'polypeptide(L)'
;IKAGFNPVTAECEKAIDEMTAWNLVTALCASPHGVLSMSQEIENFVETSTNLASVKMTQPGVIRIGSSQRSCVTAARRAAAAKMEACFELAGAVVTHASEYPGWAPAAVSPVRDACVASYKKLFGVEPKVKAIHAGLECGLFTEKFPGLDMVSFGPTLRGVHAPGERLELASLDKFVALLLDVVVNYK
;
A
#
# COMPACT_ATOMS: atom_id res chain seq x y z
N ILE A 1 -14.46 12.85 -12.41
CA ILE A 1 -13.78 13.91 -11.62
C ILE A 1 -14.13 15.22 -12.28
N LYS A 2 -14.72 16.18 -11.55
CA LYS A 2 -14.91 17.55 -11.99
C LYS A 2 -13.79 18.38 -11.40
N ALA A 3 -12.97 19.00 -12.23
CA ALA A 3 -11.97 19.98 -11.83
C ALA A 3 -12.45 21.37 -12.18
N GLY A 4 -12.20 22.34 -11.32
CA GLY A 4 -12.55 23.73 -11.53
C GLY A 4 -11.61 24.64 -10.76
N PHE A 5 -11.50 25.88 -11.20
CA PHE A 5 -10.75 26.93 -10.52
C PHE A 5 -11.75 27.80 -9.76
N ASN A 6 -11.55 27.94 -8.47
CA ASN A 6 -12.24 28.93 -7.67
C ASN A 6 -11.31 30.14 -7.50
N PRO A 7 -11.71 31.34 -7.90
CA PRO A 7 -10.89 32.54 -7.65
C PRO A 7 -10.76 32.73 -6.13
N VAL A 8 -9.53 32.94 -5.68
CA VAL A 8 -9.26 33.32 -4.29
C VAL A 8 -9.53 34.83 -4.18
N THR A 9 -10.51 35.21 -3.42
CA THR A 9 -10.90 36.62 -3.20
C THR A 9 -10.17 37.26 -2.03
N ALA A 10 -9.40 36.47 -1.25
CA ALA A 10 -8.56 37.00 -0.18
C ALA A 10 -7.26 37.57 -0.75
N GLU A 11 -6.87 38.75 -0.32
CA GLU A 11 -5.57 39.32 -0.60
C GLU A 11 -4.50 38.41 0.02
N CYS A 12 -3.64 37.82 -0.84
CA CYS A 12 -2.48 37.08 -0.40
C CYS A 12 -1.32 38.06 -0.22
N GLU A 13 -0.96 38.34 1.04
CA GLU A 13 0.20 39.20 1.35
C GLU A 13 1.54 38.56 0.93
N LYS A 14 1.60 37.25 0.82
CA LYS A 14 2.81 36.48 0.50
C LYS A 14 2.49 35.34 -0.45
N ALA A 15 3.33 35.19 -1.48
CA ALA A 15 3.33 34.05 -2.39
C ALA A 15 4.66 33.30 -2.28
N ILE A 16 4.70 32.08 -2.77
CA ILE A 16 5.94 31.32 -2.98
C ILE A 16 6.74 32.06 -4.07
N ASP A 17 8.03 32.21 -3.87
CA ASP A 17 8.90 32.81 -4.89
C ASP A 17 8.90 31.96 -6.18
N GLU A 18 9.18 32.60 -7.30
CA GLU A 18 9.07 31.98 -8.63
C GLU A 18 9.97 30.75 -8.79
N MET A 19 11.19 30.81 -8.27
CA MET A 19 12.14 29.70 -8.36
C MET A 19 11.66 28.48 -7.55
N THR A 20 11.23 28.72 -6.32
CA THR A 20 10.66 27.66 -5.46
C THR A 20 9.40 27.07 -6.09
N ALA A 21 8.52 27.90 -6.63
CA ALA A 21 7.31 27.45 -7.31
C ALA A 21 7.63 26.60 -8.54
N TRP A 22 8.58 27.04 -9.35
CA TRP A 22 9.04 26.29 -10.53
C TRP A 22 9.63 24.93 -10.15
N ASN A 23 10.56 24.90 -9.18
CA ASN A 23 11.19 23.69 -8.71
C ASN A 23 10.16 22.71 -8.15
N LEU A 24 9.23 23.20 -7.33
CA LEU A 24 8.14 22.39 -6.78
C LEU A 24 7.29 21.75 -7.87
N VAL A 25 6.78 22.55 -8.80
CA VAL A 25 5.91 22.04 -9.88
C VAL A 25 6.66 21.05 -10.76
N THR A 26 7.92 21.36 -11.10
CA THR A 26 8.76 20.49 -11.93
C THR A 26 9.02 19.16 -11.23
N ALA A 27 9.34 19.18 -9.94
CA ALA A 27 9.56 17.95 -9.16
C ALA A 27 8.27 17.11 -9.04
N LEU A 28 7.12 17.74 -8.81
CA LEU A 28 5.82 17.06 -8.77
C LEU A 28 5.48 16.42 -10.12
N CYS A 29 5.77 17.09 -11.24
CA CYS A 29 5.54 16.54 -12.58
C CYS A 29 6.52 15.41 -12.94
N ALA A 30 7.78 15.50 -12.49
CA ALA A 30 8.81 14.52 -12.78
C ALA A 30 8.72 13.28 -11.86
N SER A 31 8.15 13.43 -10.67
CA SER A 31 8.08 12.36 -9.69
C SER A 31 7.17 11.21 -10.15
N PRO A 32 7.60 9.97 -9.99
CA PRO A 32 6.79 8.83 -10.39
C PRO A 32 5.50 8.73 -9.54
N HIS A 33 4.38 8.41 -10.19
CA HIS A 33 3.09 8.24 -9.54
C HIS A 33 2.27 7.12 -10.19
N GLY A 34 1.59 6.33 -9.39
CA GLY A 34 0.76 5.21 -9.84
C GLY A 34 1.52 3.89 -9.89
N VAL A 35 1.13 3.02 -10.82
CA VAL A 35 1.75 1.71 -11.01
C VAL A 35 3.09 1.87 -11.71
N LEU A 36 4.15 1.33 -11.10
CA LEU A 36 5.51 1.33 -11.66
C LEU A 36 5.84 0.01 -12.33
N SER A 37 5.39 -1.12 -11.77
CA SER A 37 5.55 -2.43 -12.38
C SER A 37 4.39 -3.36 -12.04
N MET A 38 4.10 -4.24 -12.98
CA MET A 38 3.21 -5.38 -12.82
C MET A 38 4.04 -6.64 -12.54
N SER A 39 3.46 -7.58 -11.79
CA SER A 39 4.09 -8.88 -11.56
C SER A 39 4.27 -9.64 -12.86
N GLN A 40 5.41 -10.30 -13.00
CA GLN A 40 5.68 -11.20 -14.12
C GLN A 40 5.12 -12.61 -13.87
N GLU A 41 4.79 -12.93 -12.61
CA GLU A 41 4.34 -14.26 -12.19
C GLU A 41 2.83 -14.35 -12.00
N ILE A 42 2.19 -13.22 -11.62
CA ILE A 42 0.77 -13.18 -11.28
C ILE A 42 0.05 -12.20 -12.20
N GLU A 43 -0.86 -12.75 -12.98
CA GLU A 43 -1.65 -11.95 -13.93
C GLU A 43 -2.47 -10.86 -13.21
N ASN A 44 -2.49 -9.65 -13.78
CA ASN A 44 -3.22 -8.49 -13.27
C ASN A 44 -2.86 -8.07 -11.83
N PHE A 45 -1.67 -8.47 -11.35
CA PHE A 45 -1.18 -8.10 -10.04
C PHE A 45 -0.16 -6.95 -10.12
N VAL A 46 -0.42 -5.86 -9.39
CA VAL A 46 0.51 -4.75 -9.24
C VAL A 46 1.63 -5.18 -8.30
N GLU A 47 2.87 -5.23 -8.80
CA GLU A 47 4.04 -5.52 -7.99
C GLU A 47 4.52 -4.29 -7.23
N THR A 48 4.71 -3.17 -7.94
CA THR A 48 5.26 -1.94 -7.38
C THR A 48 4.43 -0.73 -7.78
N SER A 49 4.12 0.11 -6.83
CA SER A 49 3.42 1.38 -7.05
C SER A 49 3.97 2.48 -6.14
N THR A 50 3.73 3.72 -6.51
CA THR A 50 3.99 4.89 -5.69
C THR A 50 2.77 5.82 -5.69
N ASN A 51 2.55 6.46 -4.57
CA ASN A 51 1.48 7.42 -4.38
C ASN A 51 2.06 8.75 -3.88
N LEU A 52 1.93 9.80 -4.68
CA LEU A 52 2.12 11.17 -4.24
C LEU A 52 0.87 11.57 -3.44
N ALA A 53 0.95 11.44 -2.12
CA ALA A 53 -0.21 11.44 -1.24
C ALA A 53 -0.65 12.84 -0.80
N SER A 54 0.30 13.75 -0.62
CA SER A 54 -0.03 15.10 -0.14
C SER A 54 1.03 16.14 -0.49
N VAL A 55 0.56 17.36 -0.73
CA VAL A 55 1.39 18.57 -0.78
C VAL A 55 0.72 19.59 0.14
N LYS A 56 1.39 20.01 1.20
CA LYS A 56 0.81 20.87 2.23
C LYS A 56 1.81 21.93 2.68
N MET A 57 1.35 23.17 2.81
CA MET A 57 2.08 24.17 3.59
C MET A 57 1.76 23.94 5.07
N THR A 58 2.73 23.38 5.80
CA THR A 58 2.55 22.99 7.21
C THR A 58 2.78 24.13 8.17
N GLN A 59 3.57 25.11 7.75
CA GLN A 59 3.82 26.37 8.44
C GLN A 59 4.33 27.40 7.40
N PRO A 60 4.32 28.71 7.71
CA PRO A 60 4.82 29.71 6.78
C PRO A 60 6.23 29.38 6.27
N GLY A 61 6.40 29.37 4.95
CA GLY A 61 7.67 29.09 4.29
C GLY A 61 8.09 27.61 4.22
N VAL A 62 7.26 26.67 4.71
CA VAL A 62 7.59 25.23 4.66
C VAL A 62 6.52 24.46 3.92
N ILE A 63 6.90 23.86 2.79
CA ILE A 63 6.07 22.95 2.01
C ILE A 63 6.50 21.53 2.34
N ARG A 64 5.57 20.72 2.84
CA ARG A 64 5.78 19.29 3.09
C ARG A 64 5.08 18.48 2.02
N ILE A 65 5.84 17.57 1.42
CA ILE A 65 5.35 16.61 0.42
C ILE A 65 5.41 15.23 1.03
N GLY A 66 4.30 14.51 0.98
CA GLY A 66 4.22 13.13 1.44
C GLY A 66 4.00 12.19 0.28
N SER A 67 4.82 11.15 0.19
CA SER A 67 4.68 10.07 -0.77
C SER A 67 4.78 8.71 -0.08
N SER A 68 4.23 7.68 -0.70
CA SER A 68 4.24 6.32 -0.18
C SER A 68 4.52 5.34 -1.32
N GLN A 69 5.51 4.48 -1.14
CA GLN A 69 5.88 3.44 -2.09
C GLN A 69 5.48 2.08 -1.54
N ARG A 70 4.87 1.26 -2.39
CA ARG A 70 4.44 -0.10 -2.05
C ARG A 70 4.99 -1.08 -3.06
N SER A 71 5.48 -2.22 -2.58
CA SER A 71 5.88 -3.36 -3.41
C SER A 71 5.89 -4.63 -2.58
N CYS A 72 5.57 -5.76 -3.18
CA CYS A 72 5.84 -7.07 -2.58
C CYS A 72 7.33 -7.44 -2.64
N VAL A 73 8.14 -6.70 -3.43
CA VAL A 73 9.59 -6.86 -3.55
C VAL A 73 10.30 -5.69 -2.88
N THR A 74 10.99 -5.94 -1.77
CA THR A 74 11.67 -4.90 -0.97
C THR A 74 12.66 -4.08 -1.79
N ALA A 75 13.46 -4.72 -2.67
CA ALA A 75 14.43 -4.02 -3.51
C ALA A 75 13.74 -3.07 -4.51
N ALA A 76 12.63 -3.49 -5.13
CA ALA A 76 11.87 -2.64 -6.05
C ALA A 76 11.22 -1.45 -5.32
N ARG A 77 10.71 -1.66 -4.09
CA ARG A 77 10.20 -0.58 -3.26
C ARG A 77 11.27 0.45 -2.93
N ARG A 78 12.46 0.01 -2.52
CA ARG A 78 13.60 0.90 -2.26
C ARG A 78 14.05 1.66 -3.50
N ALA A 79 14.08 1.01 -4.66
CA ALA A 79 14.38 1.67 -5.93
C ALA A 79 13.33 2.75 -6.29
N ALA A 80 12.06 2.48 -6.04
CA ALA A 80 10.99 3.47 -6.22
C ALA A 80 11.14 4.66 -5.26
N ALA A 81 11.51 4.41 -4.00
CA ALA A 81 11.78 5.46 -3.02
C ALA A 81 12.96 6.33 -3.43
N ALA A 82 14.06 5.72 -3.87
CA ALA A 82 15.24 6.45 -4.35
C ALA A 82 14.96 7.33 -5.58
N LYS A 83 14.06 6.91 -6.49
CA LYS A 83 13.62 7.75 -7.61
C LYS A 83 12.84 8.96 -7.13
N MET A 84 11.96 8.80 -6.14
CA MET A 84 11.23 9.92 -5.53
C MET A 84 12.21 10.89 -4.85
N GLU A 85 13.14 10.38 -4.06
CA GLU A 85 14.18 11.15 -3.40
C GLU A 85 14.96 12.00 -4.41
N ALA A 86 15.51 11.39 -5.46
CA ALA A 86 16.26 12.09 -6.48
C ALA A 86 15.48 13.23 -7.14
N CYS A 87 14.18 13.03 -7.44
CA CYS A 87 13.35 14.09 -8.02
C CYS A 87 13.23 15.31 -7.10
N PHE A 88 13.05 15.09 -5.79
CA PHE A 88 12.86 16.20 -4.85
C PHE A 88 14.18 16.81 -4.38
N GLU A 89 15.25 16.04 -4.27
CA GLU A 89 16.60 16.59 -4.00
C GLU A 89 17.09 17.49 -5.12
N LEU A 90 16.86 17.14 -6.38
CA LEU A 90 17.14 18.00 -7.54
C LEU A 90 16.37 19.32 -7.48
N ALA A 91 15.21 19.34 -6.84
CA ALA A 91 14.43 20.55 -6.59
C ALA A 91 14.85 21.31 -5.32
N GLY A 92 15.90 20.88 -4.63
CA GLY A 92 16.41 21.49 -3.41
C GLY A 92 15.68 21.11 -2.13
N ALA A 93 14.87 20.07 -2.14
CA ALA A 93 14.18 19.59 -0.94
C ALA A 93 15.08 18.69 -0.08
N VAL A 94 14.81 18.67 1.22
CA VAL A 94 15.38 17.69 2.14
C VAL A 94 14.43 16.50 2.23
N VAL A 95 14.93 15.31 1.88
CA VAL A 95 14.12 14.08 1.87
C VAL A 95 14.45 13.24 3.09
N THR A 96 13.41 12.65 3.67
CA THR A 96 13.54 11.71 4.79
C THR A 96 12.66 10.49 4.53
N HIS A 97 13.16 9.30 4.83
CA HIS A 97 12.41 8.05 4.78
C HIS A 97 11.99 7.62 6.19
N ALA A 98 10.75 7.20 6.32
CA ALA A 98 10.21 6.73 7.59
C ALA A 98 9.18 5.62 7.35
N SER A 99 8.87 4.85 8.41
CA SER A 99 7.81 3.84 8.39
C SER A 99 7.97 2.81 7.26
N GLU A 100 9.19 2.31 7.10
CA GLU A 100 9.49 1.27 6.13
C GLU A 100 8.70 0.00 6.45
N TYR A 101 7.98 -0.52 5.47
CA TYR A 101 7.20 -1.72 5.60
C TYR A 101 7.73 -2.78 4.62
N PRO A 102 8.17 -3.95 5.09
CA PRO A 102 8.73 -4.98 4.21
C PRO A 102 7.67 -5.55 3.26
N GLY A 103 8.10 -5.92 2.07
CA GLY A 103 7.25 -6.61 1.12
C GLY A 103 6.94 -8.04 1.60
N TRP A 104 5.76 -8.54 1.24
CA TRP A 104 5.39 -9.94 1.41
C TRP A 104 5.11 -10.52 0.03
N ALA A 105 6.12 -11.16 -0.53
CA ALA A 105 6.00 -11.83 -1.82
C ALA A 105 5.13 -13.10 -1.68
N PRO A 106 4.20 -13.34 -2.61
CA PRO A 106 3.42 -14.56 -2.62
C PRO A 106 4.33 -15.80 -2.76
N ALA A 107 4.16 -16.78 -1.87
CA ALA A 107 4.89 -18.03 -1.97
C ALA A 107 4.29 -18.93 -3.05
N ALA A 108 5.13 -19.47 -3.94
CA ALA A 108 4.70 -20.45 -4.96
C ALA A 108 4.10 -21.70 -4.31
N VAL A 109 4.73 -22.19 -3.24
CA VAL A 109 4.27 -23.31 -2.43
C VAL A 109 3.98 -22.82 -1.01
N SER A 110 2.79 -23.10 -0.50
CA SER A 110 2.36 -22.70 0.85
C SER A 110 1.39 -23.75 1.41
N PRO A 111 1.89 -24.70 2.21
CA PRO A 111 1.05 -25.69 2.88
C PRO A 111 -0.08 -25.13 3.72
N VAL A 112 0.15 -24.02 4.45
CA VAL A 112 -0.89 -23.38 5.24
C VAL A 112 -1.99 -22.76 4.38
N ARG A 113 -1.64 -22.16 3.24
CA ARG A 113 -2.62 -21.67 2.27
C ARG A 113 -3.47 -22.81 1.72
N ASP A 114 -2.82 -23.91 1.32
CA ASP A 114 -3.49 -25.06 0.73
C ASP A 114 -4.43 -25.73 1.76
N ALA A 115 -4.03 -25.81 3.03
CA ALA A 115 -4.89 -26.25 4.14
C ALA A 115 -6.09 -25.32 4.32
N CYS A 116 -5.90 -24.00 4.28
CA CYS A 116 -7.01 -23.04 4.37
C CYS A 116 -8.00 -23.19 3.20
N VAL A 117 -7.51 -23.40 1.98
CA VAL A 117 -8.35 -23.65 0.80
C VAL A 117 -9.17 -24.94 0.98
N ALA A 118 -8.54 -26.02 1.44
CA ALA A 118 -9.21 -27.30 1.69
C ALA A 118 -10.29 -27.17 2.77
N SER A 119 -9.96 -26.53 3.88
CA SER A 119 -10.92 -26.27 4.98
C SER A 119 -12.09 -25.39 4.51
N TYR A 120 -11.82 -24.36 3.74
CA TYR A 120 -12.88 -23.49 3.22
C TYR A 120 -13.84 -24.28 2.29
N LYS A 121 -13.29 -25.07 1.39
CA LYS A 121 -14.06 -25.90 0.47
C LYS A 121 -14.91 -26.95 1.24
N LYS A 122 -14.33 -27.57 2.24
CA LYS A 122 -15.01 -28.52 3.13
C LYS A 122 -16.20 -27.88 3.88
N LEU A 123 -16.00 -26.68 4.44
CA LEU A 123 -16.99 -25.99 5.26
C LEU A 123 -18.11 -25.36 4.44
N PHE A 124 -17.79 -24.78 3.28
CA PHE A 124 -18.71 -23.92 2.52
C PHE A 124 -19.08 -24.46 1.15
N GLY A 125 -18.52 -25.57 0.69
CA GLY A 125 -18.84 -26.22 -0.58
C GLY A 125 -18.38 -25.48 -1.83
N VAL A 126 -17.62 -24.37 -1.67
CA VAL A 126 -17.10 -23.56 -2.78
C VAL A 126 -15.61 -23.32 -2.60
N GLU A 127 -14.90 -23.10 -3.69
CA GLU A 127 -13.48 -22.81 -3.67
C GLU A 127 -13.25 -21.32 -3.37
N PRO A 128 -12.37 -20.98 -2.39
CA PRO A 128 -12.06 -19.60 -2.09
C PRO A 128 -11.19 -18.98 -3.19
N LYS A 129 -11.32 -17.67 -3.39
CA LYS A 129 -10.39 -16.92 -4.25
C LYS A 129 -9.13 -16.59 -3.47
N VAL A 130 -8.03 -17.22 -3.85
CA VAL A 130 -6.69 -16.85 -3.36
C VAL A 130 -6.19 -15.66 -4.16
N LYS A 131 -5.76 -14.62 -3.45
CA LYS A 131 -5.27 -13.38 -4.07
C LYS A 131 -3.98 -12.93 -3.39
N ALA A 132 -3.11 -12.32 -4.16
CA ALA A 132 -2.01 -11.52 -3.65
C ALA A 132 -2.41 -10.05 -3.59
N ILE A 133 -1.85 -9.31 -2.65
CA ILE A 133 -1.99 -7.85 -2.59
C ILE A 133 -0.61 -7.22 -2.39
N HIS A 134 -0.39 -6.06 -3.00
CA HIS A 134 0.86 -5.29 -2.85
C HIS A 134 0.80 -4.28 -1.70
N ALA A 135 -0.06 -4.51 -0.73
CA ALA A 135 -0.14 -3.69 0.47
C ALA A 135 0.83 -4.20 1.54
N GLY A 136 1.27 -3.30 2.41
CA GLY A 136 1.96 -3.69 3.63
C GLY A 136 1.00 -4.45 4.54
N LEU A 137 1.26 -5.74 4.72
CA LEU A 137 0.59 -6.56 5.71
C LEU A 137 1.58 -6.93 6.82
N GLU A 138 1.07 -7.21 8.00
CA GLU A 138 1.86 -7.67 9.15
C GLU A 138 2.68 -8.92 8.81
N CYS A 139 2.22 -9.75 7.87
CA CYS A 139 2.97 -10.89 7.35
C CYS A 139 4.35 -10.50 6.79
N GLY A 140 4.48 -9.32 6.17
CA GLY A 140 5.78 -8.82 5.74
C GLY A 140 6.78 -8.64 6.89
N LEU A 141 6.31 -8.13 8.02
CA LEU A 141 7.14 -7.98 9.24
C LEU A 141 7.55 -9.34 9.82
N PHE A 142 6.64 -10.32 9.80
CA PHE A 142 6.95 -11.68 10.24
C PHE A 142 7.95 -12.35 9.30
N THR A 143 7.84 -12.18 8.00
CA THR A 143 8.79 -12.74 7.02
C THR A 143 10.21 -12.23 7.24
N GLU A 144 10.35 -10.95 7.59
CA GLU A 144 11.66 -10.37 7.89
C GLU A 144 12.29 -10.96 9.16
N LYS A 145 11.47 -11.17 10.21
CA LYS A 145 11.93 -11.72 11.48
C LYS A 145 12.10 -13.24 11.46
N PHE A 146 11.30 -13.93 10.70
CA PHE A 146 11.25 -15.39 10.62
C PHE A 146 11.31 -15.83 9.16
N PRO A 147 12.50 -15.80 8.53
CA PRO A 147 12.66 -16.23 7.15
C PRO A 147 12.16 -17.68 6.95
N GLY A 148 11.34 -17.89 5.93
CA GLY A 148 10.75 -19.20 5.63
C GLY A 148 9.45 -19.51 6.37
N LEU A 149 8.95 -18.62 7.22
CA LEU A 149 7.62 -18.78 7.84
C LEU A 149 6.54 -18.78 6.76
N ASP A 150 5.81 -19.89 6.67
CA ASP A 150 4.65 -20.00 5.77
C ASP A 150 3.42 -19.34 6.39
N MET A 151 2.76 -18.47 5.63
CA MET A 151 1.69 -17.62 6.15
C MET A 151 0.58 -17.42 5.13
N VAL A 152 -0.62 -17.27 5.66
CA VAL A 152 -1.81 -16.84 4.92
C VAL A 152 -2.55 -15.77 5.69
N SER A 153 -3.12 -14.80 5.00
CA SER A 153 -3.95 -13.75 5.60
C SER A 153 -5.40 -13.92 5.16
N PHE A 154 -6.30 -14.01 6.09
CA PHE A 154 -7.73 -14.02 5.86
C PHE A 154 -8.46 -13.40 7.05
N GLY A 155 -9.69 -12.94 6.83
CA GLY A 155 -10.47 -12.29 7.87
C GLY A 155 -11.94 -12.14 7.49
N PRO A 156 -12.75 -11.57 8.39
CA PRO A 156 -14.14 -11.22 8.08
C PRO A 156 -14.19 -10.08 7.04
N THR A 157 -15.35 -9.90 6.44
CA THR A 157 -15.55 -8.87 5.40
C THR A 157 -15.57 -7.47 6.01
N LEU A 158 -14.66 -6.63 5.56
CA LEU A 158 -14.61 -5.20 5.88
C LEU A 158 -15.15 -4.38 4.70
N ARG A 159 -15.82 -3.27 5.01
CA ARG A 159 -16.36 -2.32 4.03
C ARG A 159 -15.88 -0.92 4.34
N GLY A 160 -15.49 -0.17 3.31
CA GLY A 160 -15.01 1.21 3.46
C GLY A 160 -13.71 1.31 4.26
N VAL A 161 -12.80 0.36 4.08
CA VAL A 161 -11.51 0.30 4.78
C VAL A 161 -10.73 1.60 4.57
N HIS A 162 -10.16 2.15 5.64
CA HIS A 162 -9.43 3.41 5.68
C HIS A 162 -10.25 4.67 5.34
N ALA A 163 -11.57 4.58 5.42
CA ALA A 163 -12.46 5.73 5.18
C ALA A 163 -13.42 5.97 6.36
N PRO A 164 -13.94 7.19 6.50
CA PRO A 164 -15.04 7.44 7.43
C PRO A 164 -16.21 6.50 7.15
N GLY A 165 -16.71 5.81 8.19
CA GLY A 165 -17.75 4.81 8.03
C GLY A 165 -17.24 3.40 7.73
N GLU A 166 -15.97 3.12 7.99
CA GLU A 166 -15.43 1.75 8.00
C GLU A 166 -16.26 0.85 8.91
N ARG A 167 -16.62 -0.33 8.41
CA ARG A 167 -17.48 -1.27 9.12
C ARG A 167 -17.15 -2.71 8.82
N LEU A 168 -17.36 -3.57 9.81
CA LEU A 168 -17.28 -5.02 9.68
C LEU A 168 -18.68 -5.59 9.38
N GLU A 169 -18.76 -6.49 8.42
CA GLU A 169 -19.99 -7.23 8.10
C GLU A 169 -20.15 -8.40 9.07
N LEU A 170 -21.04 -8.24 10.08
CA LEU A 170 -21.22 -9.23 11.15
C LEU A 170 -21.58 -10.61 10.63
N ALA A 171 -22.36 -10.72 9.56
CA ALA A 171 -22.71 -12.01 8.95
C ALA A 171 -21.51 -12.81 8.41
N SER A 172 -20.36 -12.15 8.20
CA SER A 172 -19.11 -12.81 7.78
C SER A 172 -18.27 -13.34 8.94
N LEU A 173 -18.57 -12.93 10.17
CA LEU A 173 -17.80 -13.29 11.36
C LEU A 173 -17.88 -14.77 11.66
N ASP A 174 -19.09 -15.35 11.62
CA ASP A 174 -19.29 -16.77 11.89
C ASP A 174 -18.52 -17.66 10.91
N LYS A 175 -18.51 -17.28 9.63
CA LYS A 175 -17.72 -17.97 8.60
C LYS A 175 -16.22 -17.88 8.87
N PHE A 176 -15.75 -16.70 9.26
CA PHE A 176 -14.34 -16.50 9.62
C PHE A 176 -13.93 -17.36 10.80
N VAL A 177 -14.72 -17.37 11.89
CA VAL A 177 -14.45 -18.16 13.09
C VAL A 177 -14.47 -19.65 12.77
N ALA A 178 -15.44 -20.13 12.01
CA ALA A 178 -15.53 -21.53 11.61
C ALA A 178 -14.30 -21.98 10.80
N LEU A 179 -13.86 -21.16 9.84
CA LEU A 179 -12.65 -21.43 9.05
C LEU A 179 -11.40 -21.44 9.93
N LEU A 180 -11.23 -20.43 10.79
CA LEU A 180 -10.08 -20.32 11.69
C LEU A 180 -9.98 -21.56 12.59
N LEU A 181 -11.07 -21.98 13.21
CA LEU A 181 -11.09 -23.14 14.10
C LEU A 181 -10.78 -24.44 13.32
N ASP A 182 -11.38 -24.65 12.16
CA ASP A 182 -11.12 -25.84 11.36
C ASP A 182 -9.64 -25.94 10.93
N VAL A 183 -9.05 -24.80 10.50
CA VAL A 183 -7.64 -24.75 10.14
C VAL A 183 -6.75 -25.04 11.35
N VAL A 184 -6.94 -24.34 12.47
CA VAL A 184 -6.08 -24.50 13.67
C VAL A 184 -6.13 -25.91 14.23
N VAL A 185 -7.30 -26.55 14.21
CA VAL A 185 -7.48 -27.91 14.75
C VAL A 185 -6.92 -28.98 13.82
N ASN A 186 -7.02 -28.77 12.50
CA ASN A 186 -6.71 -29.83 11.51
C ASN A 186 -5.35 -29.63 10.82
N TYR A 187 -4.72 -28.47 10.92
CA TYR A 187 -3.38 -28.24 10.37
C TYR A 187 -2.32 -28.95 11.22
N LYS A 188 -1.57 -29.85 10.61
CA LYS A 188 -0.51 -30.66 11.24
C LYS A 188 0.82 -30.44 10.57
#